data_399021a656580ead66b1fe4380a5ab15
#
_entry.id   399021a656580ead66b1fe4380a5ab15
#
_cell.length_a   1.000
_cell.length_b   1.000
_cell.length_c   1.000
_cell.angle_alpha   90.00
_cell.angle_beta   90.00
_cell.angle_gamma   90.00
#
_symmetry.space_group_name_H-M   'P 1'
#
loop_
_entity.id
_entity.type
_entity.pdbx_description
1 polymer ?
#
loop_
_entity_poly.entity_id
_entity_poly.type
_entity_poly.pdbx_seq_one_letter_code
_entity_poly.pdbx_strand_id
1 'polypeptide(L)'
;KVLEFAFDGNEENDHLPSNSTKNYVVYTGTHDNEPLFGYLSHLNEIDLDTYKSSLKKQCLLFDVDYKDDNLKQLVYTTIKLAYADFCNIAIIPLQDLLCLGDESRMNVPSRVDGKNWLYRFSGSDFTEELSSFIQENVKRYKRD
;
A
#
# COMPACT_ATOMS: atom_id res chain seq x y z
N LYS A 1 -9.20 1.50 7.16
CA LYS A 1 -7.84 1.14 7.52
C LYS A 1 -6.87 1.66 6.46
N VAL A 2 -5.69 2.10 6.86
CA VAL A 2 -4.62 2.58 5.96
C VAL A 2 -3.35 1.80 6.30
N LEU A 3 -2.88 0.97 5.38
CA LEU A 3 -1.76 0.05 5.64
C LEU A 3 -0.43 0.77 5.85
N GLU A 4 -0.24 1.95 5.26
CA GLU A 4 0.93 2.80 5.51
C GLU A 4 1.16 3.04 7.01
N PHE A 5 0.09 3.14 7.81
CA PHE A 5 0.16 3.35 9.25
C PHE A 5 0.09 2.08 10.10
N ALA A 6 -0.02 0.91 9.46
CA ALA A 6 -0.28 -0.35 10.17
C ALA A 6 0.97 -0.96 10.82
N PHE A 7 2.15 -0.73 10.24
CA PHE A 7 3.35 -1.54 10.53
C PHE A 7 4.37 -0.79 11.41
N ASP A 8 3.88 -0.16 12.48
CA ASP A 8 4.67 0.59 13.48
C ASP A 8 5.25 -0.28 14.62
N GLY A 9 5.02 -1.60 14.56
CA GLY A 9 5.44 -2.55 15.59
C GLY A 9 4.45 -2.71 16.75
N ASN A 10 3.39 -1.91 16.81
CA ASN A 10 2.34 -2.06 17.81
C ASN A 10 1.36 -3.15 17.37
N GLU A 11 1.29 -4.25 18.13
CA GLU A 11 0.39 -5.37 17.84
C GLU A 11 -1.11 -5.04 18.02
N GLU A 12 -1.41 -3.96 18.74
CA GLU A 12 -2.79 -3.45 18.93
C GLU A 12 -3.17 -2.35 17.94
N ASN A 13 -2.31 -2.05 16.94
CA ASN A 13 -2.59 -1.02 15.95
C ASN A 13 -3.89 -1.32 15.19
N ASP A 14 -4.82 -0.38 15.23
CA ASP A 14 -6.14 -0.49 14.59
C ASP A 14 -6.08 -0.65 13.07
N HIS A 15 -4.97 -0.24 12.43
CA HIS A 15 -4.80 -0.38 10.98
C HIS A 15 -4.34 -1.77 10.56
N LEU A 16 -3.85 -2.60 11.48
CA LEU A 16 -3.45 -3.98 11.16
C LEU A 16 -4.65 -4.79 10.64
N PRO A 17 -4.49 -5.53 9.53
CA PRO A 17 -5.53 -6.45 9.02
C PRO A 17 -6.02 -7.45 10.07
N SER A 18 -5.11 -8.02 10.87
CA SER A 18 -5.45 -8.97 11.93
C SER A 18 -6.35 -8.41 13.04
N ASN A 19 -6.34 -7.09 13.26
CA ASN A 19 -7.12 -6.40 14.29
C ASN A 19 -8.45 -5.86 13.76
N SER A 20 -8.87 -6.31 12.58
CA SER A 20 -9.99 -5.71 11.87
C SER A 20 -11.20 -6.65 11.80
N THR A 21 -12.40 -6.07 11.80
CA THR A 21 -13.67 -6.76 11.54
C THR A 21 -14.06 -6.62 10.07
N LYS A 22 -15.02 -7.39 9.57
CA LYS A 22 -15.33 -7.48 8.12
C LYS A 22 -15.84 -6.20 7.46
N ASN A 23 -16.46 -5.28 8.21
CA ASN A 23 -17.15 -4.12 7.62
C ASN A 23 -16.25 -2.87 7.57
N TYR A 24 -15.23 -2.88 6.76
CA TYR A 24 -14.34 -1.74 6.56
C TYR A 24 -13.78 -1.70 5.13
N VAL A 25 -13.14 -0.59 4.82
CA VAL A 25 -12.36 -0.39 3.60
C VAL A 25 -10.87 -0.37 3.98
N VAL A 26 -10.04 -1.10 3.26
CA VAL A 26 -8.59 -1.01 3.37
C VAL A 26 -8.02 -0.17 2.23
N TYR A 27 -7.05 0.66 2.55
CA TYR A 27 -6.23 1.45 1.63
C TYR A 27 -4.76 1.09 1.85
N THR A 28 -3.93 1.11 0.82
CA THR A 28 -2.47 1.14 1.01
C THR A 28 -2.03 2.50 1.54
N GLY A 29 -2.51 3.58 0.94
CA GLY A 29 -2.39 4.97 1.35
C GLY A 29 -3.58 5.77 0.84
N THR A 30 -3.69 7.05 1.17
CA THR A 30 -4.73 7.96 0.71
C THR A 30 -4.14 9.10 -0.11
N HIS A 31 -5.00 9.95 -0.70
CA HIS A 31 -4.54 11.13 -1.44
C HIS A 31 -3.75 12.15 -0.60
N ASP A 32 -3.92 12.11 0.73
CA ASP A 32 -3.20 12.99 1.67
C ASP A 32 -1.85 12.43 2.12
N ASN A 33 -1.63 11.15 1.87
CA ASN A 33 -0.38 10.47 2.21
C ASN A 33 0.67 10.63 1.08
N GLU A 34 1.91 10.32 1.40
CA GLU A 34 2.92 10.02 0.39
C GLU A 34 2.53 8.73 -0.33
N PRO A 35 2.87 8.56 -1.62
CA PRO A 35 2.79 7.24 -2.22
C PRO A 35 3.65 6.24 -1.42
N LEU A 36 3.19 5.00 -1.31
CA LEU A 36 3.81 4.00 -0.44
C LEU A 36 5.33 3.81 -0.69
N PHE A 37 5.78 3.90 -1.95
CA PHE A 37 7.21 3.84 -2.26
C PHE A 37 7.97 5.05 -1.70
N GLY A 38 7.41 6.25 -1.80
CA GLY A 38 7.97 7.48 -1.20
C GLY A 38 8.08 7.34 0.31
N TYR A 39 6.98 6.98 0.97
CA TYR A 39 6.94 6.73 2.40
C TYR A 39 8.04 5.75 2.87
N LEU A 40 8.13 4.57 2.24
CA LEU A 40 9.13 3.57 2.60
C LEU A 40 10.57 4.03 2.36
N SER A 41 10.79 4.87 1.35
CA SER A 41 12.13 5.41 1.07
C SER A 41 12.60 6.48 2.06
N HIS A 42 11.69 7.08 2.83
CA HIS A 42 12.00 8.05 3.87
C HIS A 42 12.18 7.45 5.26
N LEU A 43 11.80 6.18 5.47
CA LEU A 43 12.00 5.52 6.74
C LEU A 43 13.50 5.34 7.02
N ASN A 44 13.91 5.60 8.27
CA ASN A 44 15.24 5.20 8.73
C ASN A 44 15.32 3.66 8.84
N GLU A 45 16.52 3.13 9.05
CA GLU A 45 16.75 1.67 9.11
C GLU A 45 15.90 0.98 10.18
N ILE A 46 15.75 1.58 11.37
CA ILE A 46 15.01 1.00 12.50
C ILE A 46 13.52 0.91 12.17
N ASP A 47 12.96 1.99 11.64
CA ASP A 47 11.55 2.05 11.27
C ASP A 47 11.24 1.14 10.08
N LEU A 48 12.14 1.05 9.09
CA LEU A 48 12.00 0.15 7.97
C LEU A 48 12.06 -1.34 8.40
N ASP A 49 12.96 -1.69 9.32
CA ASP A 49 13.04 -3.05 9.87
C ASP A 49 11.80 -3.39 10.71
N THR A 50 11.27 -2.43 11.45
CA THR A 50 10.00 -2.56 12.19
C THR A 50 8.84 -2.78 11.22
N TYR A 51 8.74 -1.98 10.16
CA TYR A 51 7.75 -2.14 9.08
C TYR A 51 7.82 -3.53 8.47
N LYS A 52 9.01 -3.98 8.04
CA LYS A 52 9.24 -5.29 7.45
C LYS A 52 8.82 -6.44 8.37
N SER A 53 9.21 -6.36 9.64
CA SER A 53 8.92 -7.39 10.63
C SER A 53 7.42 -7.51 10.90
N SER A 54 6.74 -6.38 11.03
CA SER A 54 5.29 -6.32 11.25
C SER A 54 4.53 -6.79 10.00
N LEU A 55 4.89 -6.31 8.80
CA LEU A 55 4.31 -6.76 7.54
C LEU A 55 4.48 -8.27 7.34
N LYS A 56 5.66 -8.82 7.63
CA LYS A 56 5.93 -10.26 7.52
C LYS A 56 5.00 -11.09 8.39
N LYS A 57 4.75 -10.66 9.64
CA LYS A 57 3.78 -11.33 10.53
C LYS A 57 2.38 -11.35 9.91
N GLN A 58 1.92 -10.23 9.36
CA GLN A 58 0.60 -10.15 8.71
C GLN A 58 0.55 -11.02 7.45
N CYS A 59 1.59 -11.02 6.63
CA CYS A 59 1.66 -11.87 5.44
C CYS A 59 1.51 -13.35 5.78
N LEU A 60 2.10 -13.82 6.87
CA LEU A 60 1.94 -15.19 7.35
C LEU A 60 0.49 -15.51 7.75
N LEU A 61 -0.21 -14.57 8.39
CA LEU A 61 -1.60 -14.75 8.82
C LEU A 61 -2.58 -14.78 7.64
N PHE A 62 -2.28 -14.07 6.56
CA PHE A 62 -3.15 -13.91 5.39
C PHE A 62 -2.71 -14.72 4.15
N ASP A 63 -1.76 -15.64 4.31
CA ASP A 63 -1.20 -16.47 3.22
C ASP A 63 -0.69 -15.64 2.04
N VAL A 64 0.03 -14.55 2.34
CA VAL A 64 0.69 -13.69 1.36
C VAL A 64 2.17 -14.05 1.26
N ASP A 65 2.65 -14.25 0.04
CA ASP A 65 4.07 -14.46 -0.26
C ASP A 65 4.86 -13.18 0.04
N TYR A 66 5.63 -13.20 1.14
CA TYR A 66 6.41 -12.06 1.60
C TYR A 66 7.70 -11.92 0.81
N LYS A 67 7.94 -10.71 0.29
CA LYS A 67 9.18 -10.34 -0.43
C LYS A 67 9.62 -8.94 -0.04
N ASP A 68 10.89 -8.78 0.26
CA ASP A 68 11.50 -7.52 0.69
C ASP A 68 12.93 -7.29 0.17
N ASP A 69 13.32 -7.98 -0.94
CA ASP A 69 14.65 -7.85 -1.54
C ASP A 69 14.99 -6.40 -1.93
N ASN A 70 13.97 -5.60 -2.20
CA ASN A 70 14.07 -4.16 -2.44
C ASN A 70 12.74 -3.46 -2.10
N LEU A 71 12.74 -2.12 -2.04
CA LEU A 71 11.54 -1.33 -1.70
C LEU A 71 10.37 -1.59 -2.64
N LYS A 72 10.61 -1.79 -3.93
CA LYS A 72 9.54 -2.08 -4.89
C LYS A 72 8.81 -3.40 -4.57
N GLN A 73 9.55 -4.43 -4.18
CA GLN A 73 8.94 -5.69 -3.76
C GLN A 73 8.18 -5.54 -2.45
N LEU A 74 8.67 -4.71 -1.53
CA LEU A 74 7.99 -4.41 -0.27
C LEU A 74 6.65 -3.70 -0.52
N VAL A 75 6.61 -2.72 -1.45
CA VAL A 75 5.37 -2.08 -1.91
C VAL A 75 4.37 -3.11 -2.44
N TYR A 76 4.81 -3.97 -3.37
CA TYR A 76 3.92 -4.99 -3.94
C TYR A 76 3.49 -6.05 -2.92
N THR A 77 4.31 -6.36 -1.92
CA THR A 77 3.91 -7.23 -0.81
C THR A 77 2.81 -6.58 0.03
N THR A 78 2.93 -5.28 0.33
CA THR A 78 1.89 -4.53 1.04
C THR A 78 0.58 -4.46 0.23
N ILE A 79 0.67 -4.24 -1.08
CA ILE A 79 -0.51 -4.26 -1.98
C ILE A 79 -1.18 -5.63 -1.98
N LYS A 80 -0.41 -6.72 -2.06
CA LYS A 80 -0.96 -8.08 -1.99
C LYS A 80 -1.67 -8.35 -0.66
N LEU A 81 -1.14 -7.83 0.44
CA LEU A 81 -1.80 -7.92 1.74
C LEU A 81 -3.14 -7.17 1.74
N ALA A 82 -3.24 -5.99 1.09
CA ALA A 82 -4.50 -5.29 0.93
C ALA A 82 -5.54 -6.12 0.13
N TYR A 83 -5.09 -6.84 -0.91
CA TYR A 83 -5.96 -7.77 -1.63
C TYR A 83 -6.36 -8.99 -0.78
N ALA A 84 -5.48 -9.49 0.07
CA ALA A 84 -5.72 -10.67 0.91
C ALA A 84 -6.56 -10.39 2.15
N ASP A 85 -6.68 -9.13 2.55
CA ASP A 85 -7.42 -8.68 3.72
C ASP A 85 -8.90 -9.12 3.66
N PHE A 86 -9.53 -9.36 4.81
CA PHE A 86 -10.95 -9.77 4.90
C PHE A 86 -11.96 -8.63 4.72
N CYS A 87 -11.51 -7.41 4.47
CA CYS A 87 -12.35 -6.24 4.23
C CYS A 87 -13.29 -6.42 3.03
N ASN A 88 -14.39 -5.68 3.01
CA ASN A 88 -15.33 -5.72 1.88
C ASN A 88 -14.76 -5.00 0.63
N ILE A 89 -13.95 -3.96 0.82
CA ILE A 89 -13.41 -3.12 -0.24
C ILE A 89 -11.92 -2.87 0.01
N ALA A 90 -11.10 -3.13 -0.99
CA ALA A 90 -9.69 -2.71 -1.02
C ALA A 90 -9.52 -1.62 -2.08
N ILE A 91 -8.98 -0.47 -1.69
CA ILE A 91 -8.69 0.66 -2.59
C ILE A 91 -7.19 0.89 -2.60
N ILE A 92 -6.59 0.78 -3.77
CA ILE A 92 -5.15 0.94 -3.95
C ILE A 92 -4.94 2.13 -4.90
N PRO A 93 -4.26 3.19 -4.47
CA PRO A 93 -3.89 4.30 -5.34
C PRO A 93 -3.08 3.81 -6.55
N LEU A 94 -3.33 4.38 -7.72
CA LEU A 94 -2.60 4.02 -8.92
C LEU A 94 -1.10 4.32 -8.78
N GLN A 95 -0.74 5.34 -7.99
CA GLN A 95 0.65 5.65 -7.63
C GLN A 95 1.36 4.47 -6.98
N ASP A 96 0.69 3.77 -6.07
CA ASP A 96 1.24 2.61 -5.39
C ASP A 96 1.38 1.42 -6.34
N LEU A 97 0.35 1.17 -7.17
CA LEU A 97 0.38 0.13 -8.21
C LEU A 97 1.53 0.34 -9.21
N LEU A 98 1.84 1.58 -9.54
CA LEU A 98 2.95 1.96 -10.43
C LEU A 98 4.28 2.12 -9.67
N CYS A 99 4.27 1.97 -8.34
CA CYS A 99 5.45 2.12 -7.48
C CYS A 99 6.15 3.47 -7.68
N LEU A 100 5.36 4.57 -7.69
CA LEU A 100 5.84 5.93 -7.86
C LEU A 100 6.22 6.56 -6.53
N GLY A 101 7.14 7.53 -6.56
CA GLY A 101 7.55 8.31 -5.40
C GLY A 101 6.73 9.59 -5.20
N ASP A 102 7.28 10.50 -4.38
CA ASP A 102 6.61 11.73 -3.94
C ASP A 102 6.28 12.70 -5.06
N GLU A 103 6.95 12.60 -6.19
CA GLU A 103 6.65 13.38 -7.39
C GLU A 103 5.21 13.16 -7.89
N SER A 104 4.59 12.05 -7.49
CA SER A 104 3.22 11.68 -7.86
C SER A 104 2.19 11.95 -6.76
N ARG A 105 2.60 12.50 -5.61
CA ARG A 105 1.70 12.81 -4.50
C ARG A 105 0.61 13.78 -4.91
N MET A 106 -0.64 13.47 -4.55
CA MET A 106 -1.79 14.28 -4.93
C MET A 106 -1.98 15.50 -4.04
N ASN A 107 -1.86 15.32 -2.74
CA ASN A 107 -2.14 16.38 -1.78
C ASN A 107 -1.17 16.37 -0.60
N VAL A 108 -0.75 17.56 -0.19
CA VAL A 108 -0.06 17.80 1.09
C VAL A 108 -0.98 18.64 1.95
N PRO A 109 -1.54 18.07 3.03
CA PRO A 109 -2.45 18.80 3.92
C PRO A 109 -1.85 20.13 4.40
N SER A 110 -2.70 21.15 4.52
CA SER A 110 -2.33 22.52 4.93
C SER A 110 -1.39 23.28 3.98
N ARG A 111 -1.09 22.73 2.79
CA ARG A 111 -0.28 23.40 1.78
C ARG A 111 -1.18 24.17 0.80
N VAL A 112 -0.95 25.47 0.67
CA VAL A 112 -1.75 26.39 -0.18
C VAL A 112 -0.96 27.04 -1.31
N ASP A 113 0.15 26.42 -1.75
CA ASP A 113 1.04 26.94 -2.78
C ASP A 113 0.63 26.61 -4.23
N GLY A 114 -0.58 26.07 -4.42
CA GLY A 114 -1.12 25.69 -5.72
C GLY A 114 -0.49 24.43 -6.34
N LYS A 115 0.30 23.67 -5.59
CA LYS A 115 0.96 22.45 -6.09
C LYS A 115 0.20 21.15 -5.82
N ASN A 116 -0.89 21.21 -5.03
CA ASN A 116 -1.76 20.06 -4.78
C ASN A 116 -2.67 19.77 -5.99
N TRP A 117 -3.02 18.50 -6.19
CA TRP A 117 -3.98 18.02 -7.21
C TRP A 117 -3.51 18.19 -8.66
N LEU A 118 -2.20 18.33 -8.89
CA LEU A 118 -1.63 18.56 -10.21
C LEU A 118 -1.19 17.29 -10.93
N TYR A 119 -0.87 16.21 -10.20
CA TYR A 119 -0.37 14.99 -10.83
C TYR A 119 -1.40 14.39 -11.79
N ARG A 120 -0.93 13.91 -12.94
CA ARG A 120 -1.75 13.29 -13.99
C ARG A 120 -1.08 12.04 -14.51
N PHE A 121 -1.88 11.03 -14.70
CA PHE A 121 -1.48 9.81 -15.39
C PHE A 121 -1.58 9.99 -16.90
N SER A 122 -0.77 9.24 -17.64
CA SER A 122 -0.83 9.14 -19.10
C SER A 122 -1.32 7.75 -19.52
N GLY A 123 -1.70 7.60 -20.80
CA GLY A 123 -2.10 6.29 -21.32
C GLY A 123 -0.99 5.24 -21.26
N SER A 124 0.29 5.66 -21.29
CA SER A 124 1.45 4.78 -21.21
C SER A 124 1.68 4.19 -19.80
N ASP A 125 1.03 4.73 -18.77
CA ASP A 125 1.11 4.20 -17.40
C ASP A 125 0.29 2.90 -17.25
N PHE A 126 -0.67 2.66 -18.13
CA PHE A 126 -1.53 1.47 -18.12
C PHE A 126 -0.94 0.35 -18.99
N THR A 127 0.06 -0.35 -18.44
CA THR A 127 0.78 -1.42 -19.13
C THR A 127 0.08 -2.78 -19.00
N GLU A 128 0.45 -3.73 -19.88
CA GLU A 128 -0.02 -5.12 -19.76
C GLU A 128 0.49 -5.78 -18.47
N GLU A 129 1.67 -5.42 -17.99
CA GLU A 129 2.23 -5.92 -16.72
C GLU A 129 1.39 -5.47 -15.53
N LEU A 130 0.99 -4.18 -15.50
CA LEU A 130 0.09 -3.65 -14.48
C LEU A 130 -1.26 -4.37 -14.50
N SER A 131 -1.84 -4.54 -15.69
CA SER A 131 -3.11 -5.24 -15.87
C SER A 131 -3.02 -6.69 -15.39
N SER A 132 -1.97 -7.40 -15.76
CA SER A 132 -1.72 -8.78 -15.34
C SER A 132 -1.56 -8.89 -13.82
N PHE A 133 -0.77 -7.99 -13.21
CA PHE A 133 -0.60 -7.95 -11.76
C PHE A 133 -1.94 -7.78 -11.02
N ILE A 134 -2.78 -6.84 -11.50
CA ILE A 134 -4.10 -6.61 -10.89
C ILE A 134 -4.98 -7.86 -11.04
N GLN A 135 -5.09 -8.41 -12.25
CA GLN A 135 -5.93 -9.58 -12.53
C GLN A 135 -5.51 -10.81 -11.71
N GLU A 136 -4.21 -11.08 -11.62
CA GLU A 136 -3.68 -12.20 -10.84
C GLU A 136 -4.05 -12.08 -9.36
N ASN A 137 -3.92 -10.88 -8.77
CA ASN A 137 -4.22 -10.67 -7.37
C ASN A 137 -5.73 -10.66 -7.10
N VAL A 138 -6.55 -10.05 -7.96
CA VAL A 138 -8.03 -10.11 -7.88
C VAL A 138 -8.49 -11.56 -7.89
N LYS A 139 -7.99 -12.38 -8.82
CA LYS A 139 -8.32 -13.80 -8.93
C LYS A 139 -7.81 -14.62 -7.73
N ARG A 140 -6.54 -14.41 -7.32
CA ARG A 140 -5.92 -15.14 -6.20
C ARG A 140 -6.68 -14.94 -4.90
N TYR A 141 -7.06 -13.71 -4.61
CA TYR A 141 -7.71 -13.34 -3.35
C TYR A 141 -9.24 -13.19 -3.46
N LYS A 142 -9.84 -13.65 -4.58
CA LYS A 142 -11.29 -13.70 -4.81
C LYS A 142 -11.98 -12.35 -4.59
N ARG A 143 -11.46 -11.32 -5.27
CA ARG A 143 -11.96 -9.94 -5.23
C ARG A 143 -12.85 -9.59 -6.44
N ASP A 144 -13.28 -10.56 -7.21
CA ASP A 144 -14.17 -10.48 -8.36
C ASP A 144 -15.66 -10.64 -7.98
#